data_9caf1c120d2db77a26f4a032f5e3f2f9
#
_entry.id   9caf1c120d2db77a26f4a032f5e3f2f9
#
_cell.length_a   1.000
_cell.length_b   1.000
_cell.length_c   1.000
_cell.angle_alpha   90.00
_cell.angle_beta   90.00
_cell.angle_gamma   90.00
#
_symmetry.space_group_name_H-M   'P 1'
#
loop_
_entity.id
_entity.type
_entity.pdbx_description
1 polymer ?
#
loop_
_entity_poly.entity_id
_entity_poly.type
_entity_poly.pdbx_seq_one_letter_code
_entity_poly.pdbx_strand_id
1 'polypeptide(L)'
;VPVLAEKWPSYEVFMAAEPDFTTGWAVPFTQRAIPAEDIVAQNVPIFVPESMLRTDATLDTLFDDLLMYGKIFDAQETAEAYVAAEKEKLAEVQAKLEGLEEVTCFIYDSTDEDDQIYTAFEGYTTNLLKLIGANNILSGKGVDKTWDYAGWETVLAENPQYIIICDYSTSIRNTDDFDAKVENLKSNPALQDLDAVKNGNFVRVRLSEITPGVRSVDALVRLAEEIHGVSLEAAA
;
A
#
# COMPACT_ATOMS: atom_id res chain seq x y z
N VAL A 1 -22.93 2.39 -2.08
CA VAL A 1 -22.74 3.39 -1.02
C VAL A 1 -22.66 4.76 -1.68
N PRO A 2 -23.42 5.77 -1.23
CA PRO A 2 -23.35 7.10 -1.79
C PRO A 2 -21.96 7.73 -1.54
N VAL A 3 -21.47 8.50 -2.53
CA VAL A 3 -20.24 9.27 -2.42
C VAL A 3 -20.63 10.69 -2.00
N LEU A 4 -20.11 11.16 -0.86
CA LEU A 4 -20.43 12.46 -0.30
C LEU A 4 -19.64 13.59 -0.97
N ALA A 5 -18.39 13.32 -1.39
CA ALA A 5 -17.50 14.27 -2.02
C ALA A 5 -16.44 13.55 -2.87
N GLU A 6 -15.86 14.25 -3.86
CA GLU A 6 -14.75 13.70 -4.68
C GLU A 6 -13.44 13.55 -3.87
N LYS A 7 -13.26 14.41 -2.88
CA LYS A 7 -12.16 14.36 -1.91
C LYS A 7 -12.76 14.23 -0.52
N TRP A 8 -12.27 14.98 0.44
CA TRP A 8 -12.83 15.00 1.79
C TRP A 8 -14.03 15.95 1.85
N PRO A 9 -15.17 15.54 2.47
CA PRO A 9 -16.33 16.39 2.64
C PRO A 9 -16.03 17.55 3.60
N SER A 10 -16.78 18.65 3.48
CA SER A 10 -16.81 19.65 4.55
C SER A 10 -17.54 19.08 5.78
N TYR A 11 -17.34 19.72 6.94
CA TYR A 11 -18.01 19.33 8.18
C TYR A 11 -19.53 19.26 8.01
N GLU A 12 -20.13 20.27 7.36
CA GLU A 12 -21.57 20.35 7.15
C GLU A 12 -22.08 19.20 6.26
N VAL A 13 -21.37 18.88 5.19
CA VAL A 13 -21.71 17.77 4.29
C VAL A 13 -21.59 16.43 5.00
N PHE A 14 -20.55 16.26 5.81
CA PHE A 14 -20.34 15.06 6.60
C PHE A 14 -21.45 14.87 7.64
N MET A 15 -21.77 15.90 8.42
CA MET A 15 -22.80 15.84 9.45
C MET A 15 -24.22 15.71 8.87
N ALA A 16 -24.49 16.29 7.69
CA ALA A 16 -25.77 16.13 7.00
C ALA A 16 -26.06 14.68 6.54
N ALA A 17 -25.02 13.82 6.49
CA ALA A 17 -25.18 12.40 6.23
C ALA A 17 -25.57 11.59 7.48
N GLU A 18 -25.67 12.24 8.65
CA GLU A 18 -26.04 11.63 9.95
C GLU A 18 -25.25 10.34 10.26
N PRO A 19 -23.88 10.38 10.25
CA PRO A 19 -23.09 9.18 10.47
C PRO A 19 -23.18 8.68 11.91
N ASP A 20 -23.37 7.37 12.09
CA ASP A 20 -23.29 6.70 13.41
C ASP A 20 -21.87 6.28 13.77
N PHE A 21 -20.98 6.22 12.77
CA PHE A 21 -19.60 5.75 12.90
C PHE A 21 -18.77 6.26 11.72
N THR A 22 -17.48 6.52 11.94
CA THR A 22 -16.57 6.84 10.83
C THR A 22 -15.23 6.13 10.99
N THR A 23 -14.61 5.82 9.86
CA THR A 23 -13.30 5.18 9.79
C THR A 23 -12.55 5.64 8.56
N GLY A 24 -11.24 5.53 8.57
CA GLY A 24 -10.37 5.88 7.45
C GLY A 24 -8.95 6.18 7.89
N TRP A 25 -8.18 6.81 7.03
CA TRP A 25 -6.84 7.28 7.34
C TRP A 25 -6.88 8.41 8.38
N ALA A 26 -5.78 8.60 9.12
CA ALA A 26 -5.70 9.63 10.13
C ALA A 26 -5.77 11.06 9.57
N VAL A 27 -5.22 11.29 8.37
CA VAL A 27 -5.09 12.62 7.76
C VAL A 27 -6.43 13.36 7.60
N PRO A 28 -7.53 12.74 7.15
CA PRO A 28 -8.84 13.39 7.10
C PRO A 28 -9.38 13.86 8.46
N PHE A 29 -8.94 13.24 9.56
CA PHE A 29 -9.38 13.58 10.92
C PHE A 29 -8.49 14.63 11.60
N THR A 30 -7.82 15.44 10.80
CA THR A 30 -7.00 16.59 11.23
C THR A 30 -7.56 17.89 10.69
N GLN A 31 -6.86 19.02 10.94
CA GLN A 31 -7.19 20.32 10.37
C GLN A 31 -7.16 20.38 8.83
N ARG A 32 -6.74 19.30 8.18
CA ARG A 32 -6.77 19.21 6.70
C ARG A 32 -8.17 18.94 6.14
N ALA A 33 -9.08 18.36 6.95
CA ALA A 33 -10.49 18.18 6.59
C ALA A 33 -11.38 18.45 7.80
N ILE A 34 -11.70 17.45 8.62
CA ILE A 34 -12.55 17.59 9.80
C ILE A 34 -11.80 17.07 11.02
N PRO A 35 -11.40 17.94 11.96
CA PRO A 35 -10.70 17.51 13.17
C PRO A 35 -11.48 16.44 13.94
N ALA A 36 -10.78 15.45 14.48
CA ALA A 36 -11.39 14.34 15.22
C ALA A 36 -12.24 14.83 16.40
N GLU A 37 -11.77 15.88 17.10
CA GLU A 37 -12.49 16.49 18.23
C GLU A 37 -13.88 17.01 17.83
N ASP A 38 -14.03 17.57 16.62
CA ASP A 38 -15.30 18.11 16.14
C ASP A 38 -16.31 16.99 15.84
N ILE A 39 -15.83 15.86 15.33
CA ILE A 39 -16.64 14.67 15.03
C ILE A 39 -17.08 14.00 16.33
N VAL A 40 -16.15 13.77 17.26
CA VAL A 40 -16.42 13.12 18.55
C VAL A 40 -17.34 13.96 19.42
N ALA A 41 -17.26 15.29 19.34
CA ALA A 41 -18.18 16.22 20.03
C ALA A 41 -19.66 16.03 19.61
N GLN A 42 -19.91 15.43 18.43
CA GLN A 42 -21.25 15.07 17.95
C GLN A 42 -21.66 13.63 18.31
N ASN A 43 -20.89 12.95 19.18
CA ASN A 43 -21.06 11.55 19.55
C ASN A 43 -20.89 10.56 18.39
N VAL A 44 -20.15 10.91 17.36
CA VAL A 44 -19.76 10.00 16.26
C VAL A 44 -18.42 9.37 16.59
N PRO A 45 -18.35 8.06 16.88
CA PRO A 45 -17.10 7.37 17.14
C PRO A 45 -16.25 7.28 15.89
N ILE A 46 -14.93 7.38 16.09
CA ILE A 46 -13.92 7.26 15.04
C ILE A 46 -13.06 6.02 15.30
N PHE A 47 -12.86 5.21 14.29
CA PHE A 47 -11.86 4.14 14.29
C PHE A 47 -10.84 4.38 13.19
N VAL A 48 -9.58 4.61 13.56
CA VAL A 48 -8.46 4.66 12.60
C VAL A 48 -7.66 3.38 12.77
N PRO A 49 -7.55 2.54 11.72
CA PRO A 49 -6.79 1.30 11.76
C PRO A 49 -5.32 1.53 12.14
N GLU A 50 -4.78 0.70 13.04
CA GLU A 50 -3.38 0.74 13.46
C GLU A 50 -2.43 0.51 12.30
N SER A 51 -2.81 -0.34 11.34
CA SER A 51 -2.04 -0.60 10.12
C SER A 51 -1.83 0.64 9.24
N MET A 52 -2.65 1.66 9.41
CA MET A 52 -2.56 2.95 8.70
C MET A 52 -1.81 4.03 9.49
N LEU A 53 -1.46 3.76 10.75
CA LEU A 53 -0.84 4.74 11.66
C LEU A 53 0.65 4.46 11.91
N ARG A 54 1.01 3.19 12.04
CA ARG A 54 2.30 2.79 12.59
C ARG A 54 3.35 2.62 11.52
N THR A 55 4.57 3.09 11.78
CA THR A 55 5.73 2.88 10.92
C THR A 55 6.30 1.46 11.01
N ASP A 56 5.90 0.67 12.01
CA ASP A 56 6.21 -0.75 12.16
C ASP A 56 5.05 -1.69 11.79
N ALA A 57 3.98 -1.15 11.16
CA ALA A 57 2.80 -1.93 10.79
C ALA A 57 3.15 -3.08 9.84
N THR A 58 2.53 -4.23 10.08
CA THR A 58 2.68 -5.46 9.30
C THR A 58 1.33 -5.97 8.80
N LEU A 59 1.34 -7.08 8.07
CA LEU A 59 0.08 -7.74 7.68
C LEU A 59 -0.70 -8.27 8.90
N ASP A 60 -0.01 -8.70 9.97
CA ASP A 60 -0.70 -9.07 11.21
C ASP A 60 -1.39 -7.87 11.87
N THR A 61 -0.81 -6.67 11.78
CA THR A 61 -1.48 -5.44 12.24
C THR A 61 -2.78 -5.21 11.46
N LEU A 62 -2.80 -5.43 10.15
CA LEU A 62 -4.02 -5.37 9.36
C LEU A 62 -5.04 -6.43 9.79
N PHE A 63 -4.60 -7.65 10.05
CA PHE A 63 -5.49 -8.72 10.51
C PHE A 63 -6.16 -8.37 11.85
N ASP A 64 -5.40 -7.78 12.78
CA ASP A 64 -5.96 -7.28 14.05
C ASP A 64 -7.00 -6.17 13.83
N ASP A 65 -6.76 -5.25 12.89
CA ASP A 65 -7.74 -4.23 12.49
C ASP A 65 -9.02 -4.85 11.90
N LEU A 66 -8.88 -5.88 11.04
CA LEU A 66 -10.03 -6.59 10.47
C LEU A 66 -10.85 -7.32 11.53
N LEU A 67 -10.19 -7.95 12.51
CA LEU A 67 -10.86 -8.55 13.66
C LEU A 67 -11.56 -7.49 14.53
N MET A 68 -11.00 -6.28 14.64
CA MET A 68 -11.64 -5.16 15.32
C MET A 68 -12.88 -4.70 14.57
N TYR A 69 -12.85 -4.58 13.24
CA TYR A 69 -14.05 -4.31 12.44
C TYR A 69 -15.11 -5.40 12.65
N GLY A 70 -14.71 -6.67 12.72
CA GLY A 70 -15.60 -7.78 13.07
C GLY A 70 -16.37 -7.52 14.37
N LYS A 71 -15.67 -7.04 15.41
CA LYS A 71 -16.28 -6.68 16.71
C LYS A 71 -17.20 -5.46 16.61
N ILE A 72 -16.74 -4.39 15.92
CA ILE A 72 -17.50 -3.14 15.76
C ILE A 72 -18.85 -3.40 15.06
N PHE A 73 -18.86 -4.27 14.04
CA PHE A 73 -20.04 -4.52 13.21
C PHE A 73 -20.78 -5.83 13.54
N ASP A 74 -20.48 -6.48 14.68
CA ASP A 74 -21.05 -7.77 15.10
C ASP A 74 -20.92 -8.87 14.04
N ALA A 75 -19.74 -8.95 13.44
CA ALA A 75 -19.37 -9.87 12.34
C ALA A 75 -18.09 -10.67 12.65
N GLN A 76 -17.86 -11.03 13.93
CA GLN A 76 -16.62 -11.65 14.40
C GLN A 76 -16.30 -12.93 13.65
N GLU A 77 -17.27 -13.85 13.52
CA GLU A 77 -17.07 -15.13 12.84
C GLU A 77 -16.64 -14.94 11.38
N THR A 78 -17.21 -13.93 10.70
CA THR A 78 -16.85 -13.60 9.32
C THR A 78 -15.43 -13.06 9.24
N ALA A 79 -15.04 -12.19 10.15
CA ALA A 79 -13.69 -11.61 10.19
C ALA A 79 -12.64 -12.68 10.52
N GLU A 80 -12.91 -13.55 11.49
CA GLU A 80 -12.04 -14.66 11.89
C GLU A 80 -11.84 -15.65 10.74
N ALA A 81 -12.92 -16.05 10.06
CA ALA A 81 -12.85 -16.94 8.91
C ALA A 81 -12.04 -16.32 7.76
N TYR A 82 -12.25 -15.03 7.47
CA TYR A 82 -11.50 -14.30 6.45
C TYR A 82 -10.00 -14.26 6.79
N VAL A 83 -9.64 -13.83 8.00
CA VAL A 83 -8.24 -13.76 8.44
C VAL A 83 -7.56 -15.12 8.41
N ALA A 84 -8.25 -16.19 8.81
CA ALA A 84 -7.71 -17.55 8.75
C ALA A 84 -7.40 -17.96 7.31
N ALA A 85 -8.31 -17.72 6.37
CA ALA A 85 -8.11 -18.05 4.95
C ALA A 85 -6.95 -17.25 4.33
N GLU A 86 -6.83 -15.95 4.66
CA GLU A 86 -5.73 -15.12 4.14
C GLU A 86 -4.36 -15.54 4.72
N LYS A 87 -4.31 -15.96 5.98
CA LYS A 87 -3.08 -16.53 6.59
C LYS A 87 -2.68 -17.85 5.94
N GLU A 88 -3.63 -18.73 5.61
CA GLU A 88 -3.37 -19.97 4.89
C GLU A 88 -2.82 -19.69 3.49
N LYS A 89 -3.47 -18.81 2.74
CA LYS A 89 -3.00 -18.36 1.41
C LYS A 89 -1.58 -17.79 1.45
N LEU A 90 -1.27 -16.94 2.43
CA LEU A 90 0.08 -16.39 2.60
C LEU A 90 1.10 -17.51 2.89
N ALA A 91 0.76 -18.46 3.76
CA ALA A 91 1.65 -19.58 4.09
C ALA A 91 1.97 -20.44 2.85
N GLU A 92 1.01 -20.65 1.96
CA GLU A 92 1.22 -21.36 0.69
C GLU A 92 2.19 -20.58 -0.24
N VAL A 93 2.03 -19.25 -0.33
CA VAL A 93 2.97 -18.39 -1.09
C VAL A 93 4.37 -18.52 -0.52
N GLN A 94 4.54 -18.34 0.78
CA GLN A 94 5.84 -18.39 1.44
C GLN A 94 6.52 -19.75 1.30
N ALA A 95 5.77 -20.85 1.38
CA ALA A 95 6.30 -22.19 1.17
C ALA A 95 6.87 -22.39 -0.25
N LYS A 96 6.26 -21.78 -1.26
CA LYS A 96 6.75 -21.84 -2.66
C LYS A 96 7.95 -20.92 -2.91
N LEU A 97 8.14 -19.90 -2.09
CA LEU A 97 9.29 -18.99 -2.14
C LEU A 97 10.48 -19.49 -1.32
N GLU A 98 10.32 -20.55 -0.52
CA GLU A 98 11.39 -21.08 0.32
C GLU A 98 12.61 -21.49 -0.51
N GLY A 99 13.77 -20.95 -0.16
CA GLY A 99 15.04 -21.21 -0.84
C GLY A 99 15.28 -20.37 -2.10
N LEU A 100 14.37 -19.49 -2.51
CA LEU A 100 14.62 -18.49 -3.55
C LEU A 100 15.42 -17.32 -2.98
N GLU A 101 16.20 -16.68 -3.84
CA GLU A 101 16.94 -15.47 -3.47
C GLU A 101 15.97 -14.29 -3.30
N GLU A 102 16.20 -13.50 -2.27
CA GLU A 102 15.51 -12.22 -2.09
C GLU A 102 15.96 -11.23 -3.16
N VAL A 103 15.07 -10.34 -3.55
CA VAL A 103 15.33 -9.28 -4.52
C VAL A 103 15.26 -7.91 -3.88
N THR A 104 15.95 -6.94 -4.46
CA THR A 104 15.84 -5.54 -4.09
C THR A 104 14.81 -4.84 -4.96
N CYS A 105 13.95 -4.03 -4.36
CA CYS A 105 12.95 -3.25 -5.06
C CYS A 105 12.93 -1.79 -4.62
N PHE A 106 12.42 -0.95 -5.49
CA PHE A 106 12.09 0.43 -5.24
C PHE A 106 10.62 0.68 -5.55
N ILE A 107 9.90 1.37 -4.67
CA ILE A 107 8.49 1.66 -4.85
C ILE A 107 8.37 3.08 -5.43
N TYR A 108 7.88 3.18 -6.65
CA TYR A 108 7.70 4.45 -7.34
C TYR A 108 6.23 4.85 -7.38
N ASP A 109 5.88 5.90 -6.66
CA ASP A 109 4.54 6.49 -6.69
C ASP A 109 4.45 7.59 -7.74
N SER A 110 5.21 8.66 -7.56
CA SER A 110 5.20 9.84 -8.42
C SER A 110 6.49 10.65 -8.27
N THR A 111 6.69 11.58 -9.19
CA THR A 111 7.74 12.60 -9.10
C THR A 111 7.07 13.97 -9.06
N ASP A 112 7.54 14.86 -8.20
CA ASP A 112 7.05 16.23 -8.10
C ASP A 112 7.79 17.18 -9.07
N GLU A 113 7.46 18.48 -9.01
CA GLU A 113 8.04 19.51 -9.88
C GLU A 113 9.53 19.75 -9.61
N ASP A 114 10.02 19.40 -8.41
CA ASP A 114 11.42 19.54 -8.00
C ASP A 114 12.22 18.21 -8.22
N ASP A 115 11.68 17.30 -9.03
CA ASP A 115 12.26 15.97 -9.33
C ASP A 115 12.46 15.08 -8.08
N GLN A 116 11.70 15.36 -7.01
CA GLN A 116 11.67 14.49 -5.84
C GLN A 116 10.67 13.35 -6.03
N ILE A 117 11.06 12.17 -5.60
CA ILE A 117 10.27 10.95 -5.75
C ILE A 117 9.42 10.75 -4.50
N TYR A 118 8.10 10.69 -4.63
CA TYR A 118 7.24 10.21 -3.56
C TYR A 118 7.27 8.68 -3.52
N THR A 119 7.56 8.10 -2.36
CA THR A 119 7.88 6.67 -2.22
C THR A 119 7.62 6.16 -0.81
N ALA A 120 7.52 4.82 -0.67
CA ALA A 120 7.42 4.18 0.62
C ALA A 120 8.81 3.98 1.26
N PHE A 121 8.90 4.22 2.56
CA PHE A 121 10.08 3.98 3.39
C PHE A 121 9.82 2.83 4.36
N GLU A 122 9.07 3.08 5.44
CA GLU A 122 8.79 2.10 6.49
C GLU A 122 7.30 1.73 6.53
N GLY A 123 6.93 0.85 7.44
CA GLY A 123 5.54 0.52 7.71
C GLY A 123 4.96 -0.54 6.79
N TYR A 124 3.64 -0.51 6.68
CA TYR A 124 2.85 -1.58 6.09
C TYR A 124 3.32 -2.01 4.70
N THR A 125 3.46 -1.06 3.75
CA THR A 125 3.81 -1.35 2.36
C THR A 125 5.15 -2.06 2.23
N THR A 126 6.18 -1.56 2.91
CA THR A 126 7.52 -2.16 2.92
C THR A 126 7.51 -3.53 3.59
N ASN A 127 6.84 -3.67 4.75
CA ASN A 127 6.75 -4.94 5.46
C ASN A 127 5.90 -5.97 4.70
N LEU A 128 4.90 -5.53 3.93
CA LEU A 128 4.10 -6.40 3.06
C LEU A 128 4.97 -7.04 1.98
N LEU A 129 5.74 -6.24 1.23
CA LEU A 129 6.61 -6.73 0.17
C LEU A 129 7.72 -7.66 0.68
N LYS A 130 8.22 -7.41 1.88
CA LYS A 130 9.20 -8.27 2.53
C LYS A 130 8.71 -9.70 2.74
N LEU A 131 7.38 -9.92 2.91
CA LEU A 131 6.80 -11.25 3.06
C LEU A 131 7.00 -12.15 1.84
N ILE A 132 7.28 -11.56 0.69
CA ILE A 132 7.57 -12.27 -0.57
C ILE A 132 9.04 -12.10 -0.99
N GLY A 133 9.94 -11.71 -0.09
CA GLY A 133 11.37 -11.54 -0.38
C GLY A 133 11.70 -10.35 -1.28
N ALA A 134 10.81 -9.37 -1.42
CA ALA A 134 11.06 -8.13 -2.13
C ALA A 134 11.42 -7.01 -1.15
N ASN A 135 12.72 -6.72 -1.03
CA ASN A 135 13.26 -5.78 -0.05
C ASN A 135 13.30 -4.36 -0.60
N ASN A 136 12.59 -3.45 0.04
CA ASN A 136 12.63 -2.03 -0.29
C ASN A 136 13.99 -1.43 0.05
N ILE A 137 14.70 -0.89 -0.94
CA ILE A 137 16.03 -0.27 -0.78
C ILE A 137 16.04 0.95 0.14
N LEU A 138 14.89 1.56 0.40
CA LEU A 138 14.76 2.74 1.26
C LEU A 138 14.45 2.38 2.72
N SER A 139 14.13 1.13 3.04
CA SER A 139 13.96 0.68 4.42
C SER A 139 15.27 0.74 5.19
N GLY A 140 15.20 1.17 6.45
CA GLY A 140 16.37 1.29 7.33
C GLY A 140 17.29 2.48 7.03
N LYS A 141 16.90 3.41 6.17
CA LYS A 141 17.70 4.61 5.82
C LYS A 141 17.52 5.78 6.81
N GLY A 142 16.87 5.56 7.94
CA GLY A 142 16.72 6.57 9.01
C GLY A 142 15.56 7.54 8.81
N VAL A 143 14.68 7.26 7.88
CA VAL A 143 13.42 8.00 7.67
C VAL A 143 12.31 7.25 8.39
N ASP A 144 11.88 7.76 9.56
CA ASP A 144 10.80 7.18 10.36
C ASP A 144 9.43 7.68 9.87
N LYS A 145 9.11 7.33 8.63
CA LYS A 145 7.83 7.63 7.97
C LYS A 145 7.41 6.46 7.08
N THR A 146 6.13 6.29 6.89
CA THR A 146 5.59 5.28 5.96
C THR A 146 5.82 5.70 4.51
N TRP A 147 5.54 6.97 4.20
CA TRP A 147 5.71 7.58 2.87
C TRP A 147 6.33 8.96 3.02
N ASP A 148 7.31 9.26 2.16
CA ASP A 148 7.97 10.57 2.11
C ASP A 148 8.65 10.77 0.74
N TYR A 149 9.34 11.89 0.57
CA TYR A 149 10.12 12.18 -0.62
C TYR A 149 11.55 11.68 -0.48
N ALA A 150 12.12 11.20 -1.60
CA ALA A 150 13.51 10.80 -1.75
C ALA A 150 14.12 11.44 -3.01
N GLY A 151 15.43 11.58 -3.02
CA GLY A 151 16.18 11.94 -4.22
C GLY A 151 16.59 10.70 -5.04
N TRP A 152 16.77 10.88 -6.33
CA TRP A 152 17.25 9.82 -7.24
C TRP A 152 18.63 9.29 -6.88
N GLU A 153 19.46 10.07 -6.20
CA GLU A 153 20.84 9.68 -5.83
C GLU A 153 20.85 8.41 -4.98
N THR A 154 19.88 8.28 -4.06
CA THR A 154 19.76 7.07 -3.23
C THR A 154 19.36 5.87 -4.07
N VAL A 155 18.42 6.04 -4.98
CA VAL A 155 17.94 4.96 -5.87
C VAL A 155 19.06 4.50 -6.81
N LEU A 156 19.82 5.46 -7.37
CA LEU A 156 20.97 5.16 -8.23
C LEU A 156 22.09 4.43 -7.49
N ALA A 157 22.37 4.83 -6.24
CA ALA A 157 23.41 4.20 -5.43
C ALA A 157 23.05 2.76 -5.02
N GLU A 158 21.78 2.49 -4.71
CA GLU A 158 21.29 1.17 -4.27
C GLU A 158 21.00 0.24 -5.46
N ASN A 159 20.77 0.78 -6.66
CA ASN A 159 20.56 0.05 -7.92
C ASN A 159 19.55 -1.13 -7.79
N PRO A 160 18.26 -0.87 -7.53
CA PRO A 160 17.28 -1.92 -7.31
C PRO A 160 17.09 -2.82 -8.54
N GLN A 161 16.80 -4.10 -8.30
CA GLN A 161 16.50 -5.08 -9.34
C GLN A 161 15.12 -4.89 -9.97
N TYR A 162 14.17 -4.37 -9.19
CA TYR A 162 12.78 -4.12 -9.62
C TYR A 162 12.33 -2.71 -9.25
N ILE A 163 11.51 -2.10 -10.11
CA ILE A 163 10.74 -0.90 -9.78
C ILE A 163 9.27 -1.28 -9.72
N ILE A 164 8.70 -1.20 -8.52
CA ILE A 164 7.28 -1.44 -8.27
C ILE A 164 6.54 -0.11 -8.43
N ILE A 165 5.73 0.02 -9.47
CA ILE A 165 5.10 1.27 -9.86
C ILE A 165 3.66 1.30 -9.36
N CYS A 166 3.34 2.31 -8.54
CA CYS A 166 1.98 2.56 -8.09
C CYS A 166 1.11 3.07 -9.24
N ASP A 167 0.09 2.29 -9.56
CA ASP A 167 -0.94 2.64 -10.53
C ASP A 167 -2.19 3.18 -9.78
N TYR A 168 -2.62 4.37 -10.18
CA TYR A 168 -3.79 5.04 -9.59
C TYR A 168 -5.09 4.74 -10.34
N SER A 169 -5.07 3.82 -11.30
CA SER A 169 -6.29 3.39 -11.98
C SER A 169 -7.25 2.75 -10.96
N THR A 170 -8.46 3.27 -10.92
CA THR A 170 -9.55 2.73 -10.10
C THR A 170 -10.79 2.58 -10.96
N SER A 171 -11.78 1.82 -10.48
CA SER A 171 -13.09 1.74 -11.13
C SER A 171 -13.81 3.11 -11.23
N ILE A 172 -13.36 4.11 -10.45
CA ILE A 172 -13.91 5.48 -10.41
C ILE A 172 -13.04 6.43 -11.24
N ARG A 173 -11.70 6.23 -11.23
CA ARG A 173 -10.75 6.98 -12.03
C ARG A 173 -10.12 6.03 -13.05
N ASN A 174 -10.57 6.10 -14.27
CA ASN A 174 -10.00 5.32 -15.37
C ASN A 174 -8.74 6.02 -15.92
N THR A 175 -7.79 6.32 -15.03
CA THR A 175 -6.49 6.89 -15.38
C THR A 175 -5.44 5.85 -15.09
N ASP A 176 -5.22 4.97 -16.06
CA ASP A 176 -4.03 4.11 -16.07
C ASP A 176 -2.82 5.00 -16.36
N ASP A 177 -2.01 5.24 -15.36
CA ASP A 177 -0.79 6.05 -15.45
C ASP A 177 0.49 5.18 -15.45
N PHE A 178 0.35 3.86 -15.38
CA PHE A 178 1.50 2.93 -15.34
C PHE A 178 2.38 3.06 -16.57
N ASP A 179 1.82 2.95 -17.77
CA ASP A 179 2.60 3.00 -19.01
C ASP A 179 3.31 4.35 -19.17
N ALA A 180 2.64 5.44 -18.78
CA ALA A 180 3.25 6.78 -18.79
C ALA A 180 4.43 6.88 -17.80
N LYS A 181 4.30 6.29 -16.60
CA LYS A 181 5.37 6.24 -15.61
C LYS A 181 6.55 5.40 -16.10
N VAL A 182 6.29 4.23 -16.71
CA VAL A 182 7.33 3.38 -17.33
C VAL A 182 8.08 4.15 -18.42
N GLU A 183 7.36 4.85 -19.29
CA GLU A 183 7.99 5.63 -20.38
C GLU A 183 8.84 6.78 -19.82
N ASN A 184 8.36 7.46 -18.79
CA ASN A 184 9.13 8.52 -18.12
C ASN A 184 10.43 7.98 -17.51
N LEU A 185 10.38 6.83 -16.84
CA LEU A 185 11.57 6.19 -16.26
C LEU A 185 12.56 5.75 -17.35
N LYS A 186 12.06 5.14 -18.44
CA LYS A 186 12.88 4.70 -19.58
C LYS A 186 13.48 5.86 -20.37
N SER A 187 12.82 6.99 -20.46
CA SER A 187 13.28 8.14 -21.22
C SER A 187 14.24 9.04 -20.42
N ASN A 188 14.31 8.89 -19.09
CA ASN A 188 15.19 9.70 -18.24
C ASN A 188 16.65 9.27 -18.41
N PRO A 189 17.54 10.13 -18.96
CA PRO A 189 18.93 9.76 -19.20
C PRO A 189 19.72 9.40 -17.92
N ALA A 190 19.32 9.95 -16.77
CA ALA A 190 19.99 9.71 -15.48
C ALA A 190 19.72 8.28 -14.96
N LEU A 191 18.63 7.62 -15.40
CA LEU A 191 18.20 6.32 -14.91
C LEU A 191 18.61 5.15 -15.81
N GLN A 192 19.26 5.41 -16.95
CA GLN A 192 19.59 4.38 -17.95
C GLN A 192 20.55 3.31 -17.42
N ASP A 193 21.29 3.62 -16.36
CA ASP A 193 22.23 2.69 -15.74
C ASP A 193 21.62 1.80 -14.64
N LEU A 194 20.39 2.07 -14.22
CA LEU A 194 19.67 1.20 -13.27
C LEU A 194 19.38 -0.17 -13.90
N ASP A 195 19.65 -1.23 -13.16
CA ASP A 195 19.41 -2.60 -13.61
C ASP A 195 17.93 -2.86 -13.88
N ALA A 196 17.04 -2.33 -13.06
CA ALA A 196 15.60 -2.41 -13.28
C ALA A 196 15.16 -1.77 -14.61
N VAL A 197 15.77 -0.64 -14.99
CA VAL A 197 15.47 0.06 -16.27
C VAL A 197 16.04 -0.70 -17.46
N LYS A 198 17.31 -1.14 -17.37
CA LYS A 198 17.98 -1.92 -18.43
C LYS A 198 17.24 -3.22 -18.75
N ASN A 199 16.79 -3.91 -17.73
CA ASN A 199 16.13 -5.21 -17.86
C ASN A 199 14.61 -5.10 -18.09
N GLY A 200 14.03 -3.90 -17.93
CA GLY A 200 12.59 -3.68 -18.04
C GLY A 200 11.80 -4.29 -16.86
N ASN A 201 12.42 -4.41 -15.70
CA ASN A 201 11.82 -5.00 -14.50
C ASN A 201 10.90 -3.99 -13.80
N PHE A 202 9.78 -3.66 -14.44
CA PHE A 202 8.73 -2.79 -13.93
C PHE A 202 7.53 -3.64 -13.55
N VAL A 203 7.13 -3.57 -12.28
CA VAL A 203 6.01 -4.32 -11.73
C VAL A 203 4.88 -3.36 -11.42
N ARG A 204 3.69 -3.61 -11.98
CA ARG A 204 2.50 -2.81 -11.71
C ARG A 204 1.88 -3.21 -10.38
N VAL A 205 1.56 -2.23 -9.55
CA VAL A 205 0.75 -2.44 -8.35
C VAL A 205 -0.26 -1.30 -8.21
N ARG A 206 -1.52 -1.64 -7.90
CA ARG A 206 -2.49 -0.60 -7.54
C ARG A 206 -2.19 -0.12 -6.13
N LEU A 207 -2.28 1.18 -5.89
CA LEU A 207 -2.09 1.73 -4.54
C LEU A 207 -2.99 1.03 -3.51
N SER A 208 -4.21 0.68 -3.89
CA SER A 208 -5.16 -0.06 -3.04
C SER A 208 -4.78 -1.53 -2.75
N GLU A 209 -3.75 -2.06 -3.37
CA GLU A 209 -3.21 -3.41 -3.14
C GLU A 209 -2.09 -3.41 -2.10
N ILE A 210 -1.32 -2.31 -2.02
CA ILE A 210 -0.18 -2.17 -1.10
C ILE A 210 -0.45 -1.22 0.08
N THR A 211 -1.61 -0.57 0.10
CA THR A 211 -2.13 0.08 1.31
C THR A 211 -2.95 -0.92 2.13
N PRO A 212 -3.05 -0.75 3.47
CA PRO A 212 -3.78 -1.70 4.32
C PRO A 212 -5.20 -1.95 3.83
N GLY A 213 -5.53 -3.21 3.54
CA GLY A 213 -6.86 -3.59 3.06
C GLY A 213 -6.98 -5.05 2.63
N VAL A 214 -8.20 -5.47 2.32
CA VAL A 214 -8.55 -6.85 1.97
C VAL A 214 -7.94 -7.37 0.66
N ARG A 215 -7.27 -6.54 -0.11
CA ARG A 215 -6.60 -6.92 -1.37
C ARG A 215 -5.13 -7.30 -1.21
N SER A 216 -4.58 -7.14 -0.01
CA SER A 216 -3.13 -7.22 0.20
C SER A 216 -2.55 -8.61 -0.04
N VAL A 217 -3.20 -9.67 0.42
CA VAL A 217 -2.68 -11.03 0.23
C VAL A 217 -2.82 -11.47 -1.22
N ASP A 218 -3.93 -11.16 -1.90
CA ASP A 218 -4.07 -11.43 -3.34
C ASP A 218 -3.01 -10.69 -4.17
N ALA A 219 -2.67 -9.46 -3.77
CA ALA A 219 -1.59 -8.72 -4.39
C ALA A 219 -0.23 -9.39 -4.16
N LEU A 220 0.04 -9.92 -2.96
CA LEU A 220 1.27 -10.67 -2.68
C LEU A 220 1.40 -11.92 -3.54
N VAL A 221 0.30 -12.67 -3.75
CA VAL A 221 0.29 -13.83 -4.67
C VAL A 221 0.77 -13.41 -6.05
N ARG A 222 0.11 -12.42 -6.64
CA ARG A 222 0.44 -11.92 -7.98
C ARG A 222 1.86 -11.34 -8.07
N LEU A 223 2.27 -10.54 -7.09
CA LEU A 223 3.61 -9.94 -7.06
C LEU A 223 4.71 -11.00 -6.90
N ALA A 224 4.47 -12.03 -6.11
CA ALA A 224 5.41 -13.14 -5.96
C ALA A 224 5.59 -13.91 -7.28
N GLU A 225 4.50 -14.16 -8.02
CA GLU A 225 4.57 -14.77 -9.36
C GLU A 225 5.37 -13.91 -10.33
N GLU A 226 5.09 -12.60 -10.36
CA GLU A 226 5.70 -11.66 -11.31
C GLU A 226 7.19 -11.42 -11.01
N ILE A 227 7.56 -11.32 -9.73
CA ILE A 227 8.93 -11.02 -9.29
C ILE A 227 9.82 -12.29 -9.33
N HIS A 228 9.32 -13.43 -8.88
CA HIS A 228 10.11 -14.65 -8.73
C HIS A 228 9.89 -15.67 -9.85
N GLY A 229 8.93 -15.42 -10.76
CA GLY A 229 8.64 -16.35 -11.86
C GLY A 229 8.05 -17.69 -11.41
N VAL A 230 7.47 -17.76 -10.21
CA VAL A 230 6.83 -18.95 -9.65
C VAL A 230 5.35 -18.97 -10.03
N SER A 231 4.76 -20.17 -10.22
CA SER A 231 3.30 -20.29 -10.37
C SER A 231 2.69 -20.61 -9.01
N LEU A 232 1.76 -19.77 -8.58
CA LEU A 232 1.03 -19.89 -7.33
C LEU A 232 -0.41 -20.37 -7.52
N GLU A 233 -0.84 -20.61 -8.78
CA GLU A 233 -2.14 -21.23 -9.04
C GLU A 233 -2.23 -22.56 -8.29
N ALA A 234 -3.29 -22.73 -7.49
CA ALA A 234 -3.61 -23.99 -6.87
C ALA A 234 -3.74 -25.03 -7.99
N ALA A 235 -3.02 -26.14 -7.88
CA ALA A 235 -3.28 -27.29 -8.72
C ALA A 235 -4.76 -27.68 -8.49
N ALA A 236 -5.57 -27.52 -9.53
CA ALA A 236 -7.01 -27.72 -9.55
C ALA A 236 -7.39 -29.17 -9.17
#